data_a9f29bdb3234bf86f0719de66ddd7aef
#
_entry.id   a9f29bdb3234bf86f0719de66ddd7aef
#
_cell.length_a   1.000
_cell.length_b   1.000
_cell.length_c   1.000
_cell.angle_alpha   90.00
_cell.angle_beta   90.00
_cell.angle_gamma   90.00
#
_symmetry.space_group_name_H-M   'P 1'
#
loop_
_entity.id
_entity.type
_entity.pdbx_description
1 polymer ?
#
loop_
_entity_poly.entity_id
_entity_poly.type
_entity_poly.pdbx_seq_one_letter_code
_entity_poly.pdbx_strand_id
1 'polypeptide(L)'
;YEFGVVCRNCNHESKSKIQLSKQLNLSEIPEDYEDPRTISLPKLGVEAVIRLPRNREEPYLLDTETIYKNLYRFVVSLHDHTDPVFISKAIERMEIADVKTLFREITITKYGIDPRFVFKCGKCGHKETLAVPIDSGFFSVS
;
A
#
# COMPACT_ATOMS: atom_id res chain seq x y z
N TYR A 1 -14.95 -6.13 15.92
CA TYR A 1 -14.13 -7.18 15.32
C TYR A 1 -13.10 -7.66 16.34
N GLU A 2 -13.00 -8.97 16.51
CA GLU A 2 -12.09 -9.61 17.46
C GLU A 2 -11.12 -10.53 16.72
N PHE A 3 -9.85 -10.45 17.05
CA PHE A 3 -8.78 -11.24 16.43
C PHE A 3 -7.64 -11.52 17.41
N GLY A 4 -6.85 -12.58 17.12
CA GLY A 4 -5.69 -12.96 17.91
C GLY A 4 -4.49 -12.08 17.66
N VAL A 5 -3.76 -11.72 18.71
CA VAL A 5 -2.50 -10.98 18.64
C VAL A 5 -1.45 -11.68 19.50
N VAL A 6 -0.24 -11.85 18.95
CA VAL A 6 0.92 -12.36 19.68
C VAL A 6 1.87 -11.21 19.96
N CYS A 7 2.15 -10.96 21.22
CA CYS A 7 3.08 -9.91 21.62
C CYS A 7 4.52 -10.26 21.20
N ARG A 8 5.16 -9.38 20.46
CA ARG A 8 6.54 -9.60 19.98
C ARG A 8 7.59 -9.57 21.07
N ASN A 9 7.27 -8.97 22.23
CA ASN A 9 8.20 -8.86 23.34
C ASN A 9 8.19 -10.09 24.28
N CYS A 10 7.01 -10.68 24.54
CA CYS A 10 6.90 -11.78 25.51
C CYS A 10 6.17 -13.03 24.97
N ASN A 11 5.85 -13.06 23.68
CA ASN A 11 5.13 -14.13 23.00
C ASN A 11 3.77 -14.51 23.63
N HIS A 12 3.21 -13.60 24.45
CA HIS A 12 1.89 -13.80 25.02
C HIS A 12 0.82 -13.65 23.95
N GLU A 13 -0.02 -14.67 23.82
CA GLU A 13 -1.20 -14.65 22.96
C GLU A 13 -2.36 -13.97 23.68
N SER A 14 -2.99 -13.03 23.02
CA SER A 14 -4.18 -12.33 23.53
C SER A 14 -5.17 -12.06 22.42
N LYS A 15 -6.43 -11.89 22.80
CA LYS A 15 -7.47 -11.43 21.87
C LYS A 15 -7.59 -9.93 21.96
N SER A 16 -7.53 -9.27 20.82
CA SER A 16 -7.78 -7.84 20.70
C SER A 16 -9.15 -7.61 20.09
N LYS A 17 -9.90 -6.68 20.66
CA LYS A 17 -11.21 -6.28 20.16
C LYS A 17 -11.16 -4.82 19.75
N ILE A 18 -11.50 -4.55 18.51
CA ILE A 18 -11.57 -3.19 17.98
C ILE A 18 -12.99 -2.83 17.56
N GLN A 19 -13.35 -1.56 17.80
CA GLN A 19 -14.55 -0.95 17.24
C GLN A 19 -14.15 -0.20 15.99
N LEU A 20 -14.50 -0.75 14.81
CA LEU A 20 -14.09 -0.24 13.51
C LEU A 20 -14.43 1.24 13.32
N SER A 21 -15.64 1.63 13.74
CA SER A 21 -16.13 3.02 13.61
C SER A 21 -15.40 4.05 14.48
N LYS A 22 -14.66 3.60 15.51
CA LYS A 22 -14.00 4.51 16.46
C LYS A 22 -12.49 4.46 16.44
N GLN A 23 -11.93 3.34 15.99
CA GLN A 23 -10.50 3.08 16.10
C GLN A 23 -9.77 3.03 14.77
N LEU A 24 -10.50 2.92 13.66
CA LEU A 24 -9.93 3.06 12.33
C LEU A 24 -10.10 4.49 11.84
N ASN A 25 -9.00 5.10 11.43
CA ASN A 25 -9.02 6.41 10.82
C ASN A 25 -9.37 6.28 9.34
N LEU A 26 -10.38 7.03 8.92
CA LEU A 26 -10.70 7.18 7.50
C LEU A 26 -10.12 8.51 7.01
N SER A 27 -9.21 8.42 6.06
CA SER A 27 -8.69 9.59 5.36
C SER A 27 -9.49 9.77 4.08
N GLU A 28 -10.23 10.88 3.98
CA GLU A 28 -11.01 11.20 2.80
C GLU A 28 -10.11 11.65 1.66
N ILE A 29 -10.52 11.34 0.43
CA ILE A 29 -9.85 11.82 -0.78
C ILE A 29 -10.18 13.31 -0.93
N PRO A 30 -9.20 14.22 -1.04
CA PRO A 30 -9.46 15.62 -1.33
C PRO A 30 -10.22 15.79 -2.64
N GLU A 31 -11.07 16.83 -2.71
CA GLU A 31 -11.82 17.13 -3.94
C GLU A 31 -10.92 17.47 -5.13
N ASP A 32 -9.73 18.01 -4.86
CA ASP A 32 -8.71 18.38 -5.85
C ASP A 32 -7.69 17.26 -6.14
N TYR A 33 -7.96 16.02 -5.68
CA TYR A 33 -7.08 14.89 -5.96
C TYR A 33 -7.07 14.52 -7.44
N GLU A 34 -5.89 14.60 -8.05
CA GLU A 34 -5.69 14.26 -9.46
C GLU A 34 -5.30 12.79 -9.64
N ASP A 35 -5.99 12.10 -10.55
CA ASP A 35 -5.66 10.78 -11.06
C ASP A 35 -5.97 10.71 -12.56
N PRO A 36 -4.98 10.58 -13.44
CA PRO A 36 -3.54 10.37 -13.18
C PRO A 36 -2.80 11.60 -12.65
N ARG A 37 -1.66 11.37 -12.00
CA ARG A 37 -0.82 12.42 -11.42
C ARG A 37 0.64 12.31 -11.82
N THR A 38 1.35 13.45 -11.81
CA THR A 38 2.77 13.52 -12.13
C THR A 38 3.62 13.35 -10.87
N ILE A 39 4.67 12.52 -10.98
CA ILE A 39 5.70 12.34 -9.96
C ILE A 39 7.07 12.56 -10.56
N SER A 40 8.05 12.92 -9.73
CA SER A 40 9.45 13.04 -10.14
C SER A 40 10.25 11.82 -9.70
N LEU A 41 11.05 11.26 -10.61
CA LEU A 41 11.96 10.15 -10.33
C LEU A 41 13.31 10.70 -9.90
N PRO A 42 13.77 10.42 -8.66
CA PRO A 42 14.90 11.16 -8.07
C PRO A 42 16.26 10.89 -8.74
N LYS A 43 16.47 9.70 -9.28
CA LYS A 43 17.76 9.31 -9.91
C LYS A 43 17.77 9.57 -11.40
N LEU A 44 16.70 9.22 -12.09
CA LEU A 44 16.57 9.44 -13.52
C LEU A 44 16.38 10.94 -13.86
N GLY A 45 15.87 11.73 -12.90
CA GLY A 45 15.64 13.16 -13.05
C GLY A 45 14.55 13.53 -14.05
N VAL A 46 13.63 12.60 -14.33
CA VAL A 46 12.50 12.82 -15.23
C VAL A 46 11.16 12.69 -14.51
N GLU A 47 10.14 13.24 -15.11
CA GLU A 47 8.75 13.11 -14.62
C GLU A 47 8.11 11.84 -15.19
N ALA A 48 7.31 11.20 -14.36
CA ALA A 48 6.44 10.11 -14.74
C ALA A 48 4.99 10.46 -14.38
N VAL A 49 4.07 10.19 -15.30
CA VAL A 49 2.64 10.27 -15.01
C VAL A 49 2.16 8.88 -14.62
N ILE A 50 1.65 8.76 -13.42
CA ILE A 50 1.14 7.50 -12.88
C ILE A 50 -0.35 7.59 -12.61
N ARG A 51 -1.01 6.43 -12.59
CA ARG A 51 -2.42 6.31 -12.22
C ARG A 51 -2.60 5.31 -11.08
N LEU A 52 -3.70 5.42 -10.37
CA LEU A 52 -4.07 4.45 -9.36
C LEU A 52 -4.48 3.11 -9.99
N PRO A 53 -4.14 2.00 -9.33
CA PRO A 53 -4.66 0.68 -9.69
C PRO A 53 -6.19 0.62 -9.55
N ARG A 54 -6.84 -0.10 -10.45
CA ARG A 54 -8.26 -0.42 -10.37
C ARG A 54 -8.44 -1.78 -9.67
N ASN A 55 -9.62 -2.04 -9.09
CA ASN A 55 -9.87 -3.28 -8.35
C ASN A 55 -9.52 -4.55 -9.13
N ARG A 56 -9.81 -4.60 -10.43
CA ARG A 56 -9.46 -5.74 -11.31
C ARG A 56 -7.97 -5.95 -11.52
N GLU A 57 -7.15 -4.96 -11.18
CA GLU A 57 -5.70 -4.96 -11.37
C GLU A 57 -4.95 -5.31 -10.07
N GLU A 58 -5.65 -5.45 -8.95
CA GLU A 58 -5.09 -5.85 -7.66
C GLU A 58 -4.20 -7.10 -7.76
N PRO A 59 -4.56 -8.16 -8.50
CA PRO A 59 -3.70 -9.34 -8.63
C PRO A 59 -2.28 -9.06 -9.12
N TYR A 60 -2.08 -8.00 -9.91
CA TYR A 60 -0.74 -7.60 -10.39
C TYR A 60 0.14 -6.99 -9.31
N LEU A 61 -0.44 -6.59 -8.17
CA LEU A 61 0.25 -5.96 -7.05
C LEU A 61 0.43 -6.90 -5.84
N LEU A 62 -0.25 -8.05 -5.83
CA LEU A 62 -0.20 -9.00 -4.72
C LEU A 62 1.00 -9.97 -4.80
N ASP A 63 1.48 -10.26 -5.98
CA ASP A 63 2.60 -11.17 -6.18
C ASP A 63 3.92 -10.42 -6.04
N THR A 64 4.62 -10.65 -4.92
CA THR A 64 5.89 -9.99 -4.59
C THR A 64 7.03 -10.31 -5.57
N GLU A 65 6.95 -11.42 -6.30
CA GLU A 65 7.98 -11.79 -7.29
C GLU A 65 7.79 -11.05 -8.62
N THR A 66 6.55 -10.75 -8.97
CA THR A 66 6.21 -10.15 -10.28
C THR A 66 5.78 -8.69 -10.21
N ILE A 67 5.56 -8.15 -9.00
CA ILE A 67 5.03 -6.80 -8.80
C ILE A 67 5.85 -5.74 -9.56
N TYR A 68 7.16 -5.80 -9.52
CA TYR A 68 8.02 -4.83 -10.19
C TYR A 68 7.92 -4.91 -11.73
N LYS A 69 7.68 -6.11 -12.27
CA LYS A 69 7.44 -6.33 -13.70
C LYS A 69 6.10 -5.78 -14.17
N ASN A 70 5.15 -5.58 -13.25
CA ASN A 70 3.82 -5.10 -13.53
C ASN A 70 3.66 -3.58 -13.34
N LEU A 71 4.64 -2.88 -12.77
CA LEU A 71 4.55 -1.45 -12.49
C LEU A 71 4.26 -0.60 -13.73
N TYR A 72 4.76 -1.01 -14.91
CA TYR A 72 4.53 -0.28 -16.17
C TYR A 72 3.04 -0.12 -16.51
N ARG A 73 2.17 -1.01 -16.02
CA ARG A 73 0.72 -0.97 -16.25
C ARG A 73 0.07 0.27 -15.64
N PHE A 74 0.70 0.82 -14.62
CA PHE A 74 0.22 1.98 -13.86
C PHE A 74 0.95 3.27 -14.21
N VAL A 75 1.89 3.22 -15.14
CA VAL A 75 2.61 4.38 -15.67
C VAL A 75 1.99 4.78 -17.00
N VAL A 76 1.37 5.94 -17.03
CA VAL A 76 0.71 6.50 -18.24
C VAL A 76 1.74 7.04 -19.22
N SER A 77 2.75 7.75 -18.69
CA SER A 77 3.89 8.21 -19.47
C SER A 77 5.15 8.28 -18.62
N LEU A 78 6.29 8.04 -19.25
CA LEU A 78 7.60 8.23 -18.67
C LEU A 78 8.35 9.25 -19.52
N HIS A 79 8.64 10.43 -18.93
CA HIS A 79 9.00 11.61 -19.69
C HIS A 79 7.94 11.85 -20.78
N ASP A 80 8.28 11.87 -22.04
CA ASP A 80 7.32 12.07 -23.14
C ASP A 80 6.88 10.74 -23.81
N HIS A 81 7.30 9.58 -23.28
CA HIS A 81 7.01 8.28 -23.86
C HIS A 81 5.77 7.65 -23.24
N THR A 82 4.83 7.23 -24.08
CA THR A 82 3.57 6.57 -23.69
C THR A 82 3.49 5.11 -24.10
N ASP A 83 4.47 4.60 -24.83
CA ASP A 83 4.50 3.20 -25.27
C ASP A 83 4.75 2.26 -24.08
N PRO A 84 3.82 1.33 -23.77
CA PRO A 84 3.96 0.40 -22.66
C PRO A 84 5.21 -0.50 -22.75
N VAL A 85 5.62 -0.88 -23.95
CA VAL A 85 6.82 -1.71 -24.15
C VAL A 85 8.09 -0.94 -23.82
N PHE A 86 8.15 0.32 -24.23
CA PHE A 86 9.26 1.22 -23.86
C PHE A 86 9.31 1.42 -22.36
N ILE A 87 8.17 1.74 -21.73
CA ILE A 87 8.08 1.99 -20.29
C ILE A 87 8.49 0.75 -19.49
N SER A 88 8.03 -0.44 -19.89
CA SER A 88 8.41 -1.71 -19.26
C SER A 88 9.92 -1.94 -19.29
N LYS A 89 10.55 -1.76 -20.44
CA LYS A 89 12.02 -1.91 -20.59
C LYS A 89 12.80 -0.83 -19.84
N ALA A 90 12.27 0.39 -19.78
CA ALA A 90 12.89 1.46 -19.01
C ALA A 90 12.88 1.15 -17.50
N ILE A 91 11.76 0.65 -16.97
CA ILE A 91 11.64 0.25 -15.55
C ILE A 91 12.61 -0.89 -15.21
N GLU A 92 12.76 -1.88 -16.09
CA GLU A 92 13.72 -2.99 -15.90
C GLU A 92 15.18 -2.51 -15.77
N ARG A 93 15.51 -1.36 -16.34
CA ARG A 93 16.85 -0.76 -16.33
C ARG A 93 17.03 0.38 -15.34
N MET A 94 15.95 0.77 -14.65
CA MET A 94 15.99 1.85 -13.65
C MET A 94 16.82 1.48 -12.44
N GLU A 95 17.39 2.49 -11.81
CA GLU A 95 17.96 2.33 -10.48
C GLU A 95 16.86 1.94 -9.46
N ILE A 96 17.24 1.12 -8.50
CA ILE A 96 16.32 0.60 -7.48
C ILE A 96 15.56 1.72 -6.71
N ALA A 97 16.19 2.89 -6.55
CA ALA A 97 15.58 4.04 -5.89
C ALA A 97 14.37 4.59 -6.66
N ASP A 98 14.46 4.65 -7.99
CA ASP A 98 13.35 5.10 -8.85
C ASP A 98 12.24 4.06 -8.90
N VAL A 99 12.59 2.77 -9.00
CA VAL A 99 11.62 1.67 -8.96
C VAL A 99 10.86 1.66 -7.64
N LYS A 100 11.53 1.85 -6.51
CA LYS A 100 10.90 1.97 -5.18
C LYS A 100 10.00 3.19 -5.08
N THR A 101 10.38 4.30 -5.72
CA THR A 101 9.54 5.51 -5.77
C THR A 101 8.26 5.23 -6.55
N LEU A 102 8.36 4.65 -7.74
CA LEU A 102 7.18 4.23 -8.53
C LEU A 102 6.28 3.29 -7.72
N PHE A 103 6.86 2.25 -7.14
CA PHE A 103 6.10 1.27 -6.35
C PHE A 103 5.36 1.93 -5.19
N ARG A 104 6.05 2.77 -4.41
CA ARG A 104 5.47 3.49 -3.29
C ARG A 104 4.32 4.39 -3.72
N GLU A 105 4.52 5.19 -4.76
CA GLU A 105 3.53 6.15 -5.23
C GLU A 105 2.31 5.49 -5.88
N ILE A 106 2.48 4.30 -6.46
CA ILE A 106 1.38 3.52 -7.05
C ILE A 106 0.60 2.76 -5.97
N THR A 107 1.27 2.20 -4.96
CA THR A 107 0.66 1.29 -3.98
C THR A 107 0.22 1.95 -2.68
N ILE A 108 0.86 3.06 -2.28
CA ILE A 108 0.46 3.79 -1.06
C ILE A 108 -0.67 4.74 -1.40
N THR A 109 -1.87 4.32 -1.06
CA THR A 109 -3.00 5.22 -0.97
C THR A 109 -2.90 6.00 0.33
N LYS A 110 -2.66 7.30 0.26
CA LYS A 110 -2.72 8.21 1.42
C LYS A 110 -4.14 8.37 1.97
N TYR A 111 -5.10 7.83 1.27
CA TYR A 111 -6.52 7.97 1.51
C TYR A 111 -7.18 6.61 1.71
N GLY A 112 -8.29 6.59 2.41
CA GLY A 112 -9.02 5.38 2.75
C GLY A 112 -8.83 4.99 4.22
N ILE A 113 -9.12 3.75 4.54
CA ILE A 113 -9.05 3.23 5.91
C ILE A 113 -7.59 2.95 6.28
N ASP A 114 -7.10 3.58 7.34
CA ASP A 114 -5.84 3.20 7.97
C ASP A 114 -6.10 2.01 8.91
N PRO A 115 -5.63 0.80 8.58
CA PRO A 115 -5.88 -0.39 9.39
C PRO A 115 -4.99 -0.48 10.64
N ARG A 116 -4.14 0.51 10.90
CA ARG A 116 -3.21 0.49 12.03
C ARG A 116 -3.90 0.85 13.33
N PHE A 117 -3.56 0.12 14.39
CA PHE A 117 -4.01 0.39 15.75
C PHE A 117 -2.86 0.17 16.74
N VAL A 118 -2.97 0.76 17.93
CA VAL A 118 -2.00 0.57 19.00
C VAL A 118 -2.43 -0.61 19.87
N PHE A 119 -1.64 -1.67 19.83
CA PHE A 119 -1.79 -2.81 20.72
C PHE A 119 -0.98 -2.60 21.99
N LYS A 120 -1.58 -2.92 23.15
CA LYS A 120 -0.90 -2.95 24.45
C LYS A 120 -1.03 -4.34 25.04
N CYS A 121 0.10 -5.01 25.23
CA CYS A 121 0.12 -6.35 25.84
C CYS A 121 -0.34 -6.30 27.31
N GLY A 122 -1.36 -7.10 27.65
CA GLY A 122 -1.86 -7.20 29.02
C GLY A 122 -0.89 -7.84 30.00
N LYS A 123 0.10 -8.64 29.52
CA LYS A 123 1.06 -9.35 30.36
C LYS A 123 2.31 -8.52 30.67
N CYS A 124 2.92 -7.90 29.66
CA CYS A 124 4.20 -7.18 29.83
C CYS A 124 4.10 -5.68 29.64
N GLY A 125 2.93 -5.15 29.27
CA GLY A 125 2.71 -3.73 29.05
C GLY A 125 3.35 -3.16 27.77
N HIS A 126 4.02 -4.01 26.96
CA HIS A 126 4.62 -3.59 25.68
C HIS A 126 3.56 -3.01 24.76
N LYS A 127 3.90 -1.88 24.12
CA LYS A 127 3.04 -1.21 23.14
C LYS A 127 3.68 -1.32 21.77
N GLU A 128 2.90 -1.70 20.78
CA GLU A 128 3.31 -1.72 19.39
C GLU A 128 2.16 -1.33 18.46
N THR A 129 2.49 -0.80 17.29
CA THR A 129 1.50 -0.49 16.27
C THR A 129 1.39 -1.68 15.33
N LEU A 130 0.18 -2.22 15.22
CA LEU A 130 -0.14 -3.37 14.39
C LEU A 130 -1.19 -3.00 13.37
N ALA A 131 -1.24 -3.74 12.26
CA ALA A 131 -2.35 -3.66 11.32
C ALA A 131 -3.44 -4.66 11.69
N VAL A 132 -4.69 -4.23 11.58
CA VAL A 132 -5.85 -5.11 11.68
C VAL A 132 -5.80 -6.11 10.53
N PRO A 133 -5.89 -7.43 10.78
CA PRO A 133 -5.94 -8.40 9.71
C PRO A 133 -7.29 -8.28 8.97
N ILE A 134 -7.24 -7.76 7.75
CA ILE A 134 -8.42 -7.67 6.87
C ILE A 134 -8.35 -8.89 5.94
N ASP A 135 -8.86 -9.99 6.43
CA ASP A 135 -8.96 -11.26 5.70
C ASP A 135 -10.44 -11.66 5.49
N SER A 136 -10.68 -12.86 4.99
CA SER A 136 -12.04 -13.38 4.79
C SER A 136 -12.85 -13.45 6.10
N GLY A 137 -12.19 -13.65 7.25
CA GLY A 137 -12.80 -13.64 8.57
C GLY A 137 -13.33 -12.27 8.98
N PHE A 138 -12.70 -11.20 8.52
CA PHE A 138 -13.14 -9.82 8.76
C PHE A 138 -14.55 -9.56 8.18
N PHE A 139 -14.85 -10.13 7.02
CA PHE A 139 -16.16 -9.99 6.34
C PHE A 139 -17.19 -11.02 6.76
N SER A 140 -16.79 -12.02 7.56
CA SER A 140 -17.67 -13.13 7.99
C SER A 140 -18.36 -12.87 9.34
N VAL A 141 -18.18 -11.71 9.93
CA VAL A 141 -18.78 -11.36 11.21
C VAL A 141 -20.24 -10.97 10.97
N SER A 142 -21.10 -11.91 11.22
CA SER A 142 -22.55 -11.70 11.34
C SER A 142 -22.94 -11.10 12.68
#